data_5ec60218a3ab67e605012f159861c057
#
_entry.id   5ec60218a3ab67e605012f159861c057
#
_cell.length_a   1.000
_cell.length_b   1.000
_cell.length_c   1.000
_cell.angle_alpha   90.00
_cell.angle_beta   90.00
_cell.angle_gamma   90.00
#
_symmetry.space_group_name_H-M   'P 1'
#
loop_
_entity.id
_entity.type
_entity.pdbx_description
1 polymer ?
#
loop_
_entity_poly.entity_id
_entity_poly.type
_entity_poly.pdbx_seq_one_letter_code
_entity_poly.pdbx_strand_id
1 'polypeptide(L)'
;RGKQYNNSLAYYDETLFTYEELKEEIVRQIRPEQVDSHASKDLFDIRMKIEQLENEMIQKAESVIRTNGDYMADNFHTTRNGRICVPVKKEYRNKVQGSVIDKSSTGNTLFVEPEGVSRLSEKLQLLKIDEENEVYRILYTLTAMVSDRANELTDNMHLIEKLDYFFSKGRLSIELDAVEPKINLDRQIN
;
A
#
# COMPACT_ATOMS: atom_id res chain seq x y z
N ARG A 1 -3.38 -17.09 -32.13
CA ARG A 1 -4.04 -18.22 -32.90
C ARG A 1 -4.78 -17.71 -34.13
N GLY A 2 -5.46 -16.50 -34.07
CA GLY A 2 -6.18 -15.95 -35.21
C GLY A 2 -5.34 -15.72 -36.47
N LYS A 3 -4.12 -15.20 -36.33
CA LYS A 3 -3.17 -14.95 -37.42
C LYS A 3 -2.76 -16.23 -38.15
N GLN A 4 -2.70 -17.35 -37.42
CA GLN A 4 -2.26 -18.63 -37.99
C GLN A 4 -3.30 -19.24 -38.99
N TYR A 5 -4.58 -18.90 -38.80
CA TYR A 5 -5.68 -19.48 -39.56
C TYR A 5 -6.38 -18.49 -40.49
N ASN A 6 -5.89 -17.25 -40.60
CA ASN A 6 -6.45 -16.18 -41.45
C ASN A 6 -7.99 -16.09 -41.36
N ASN A 7 -8.52 -16.10 -40.16
CA ASN A 7 -9.94 -16.03 -39.86
C ASN A 7 -10.33 -14.67 -39.24
N SER A 8 -11.63 -14.47 -39.03
CA SER A 8 -12.14 -13.21 -38.41
C SER A 8 -11.56 -12.86 -37.04
N LEU A 9 -10.95 -13.84 -36.34
CA LEU A 9 -10.28 -13.58 -35.07
C LEU A 9 -8.95 -12.81 -35.24
N ALA A 10 -8.33 -12.86 -36.45
CA ALA A 10 -7.12 -12.08 -36.73
C ALA A 10 -7.35 -10.58 -36.58
N TYR A 11 -8.53 -10.09 -36.96
CA TYR A 11 -8.91 -8.70 -36.78
C TYR A 11 -8.88 -8.26 -35.30
N TYR A 12 -9.38 -9.12 -34.41
CA TYR A 12 -9.41 -8.82 -32.99
C TYR A 12 -8.00 -8.84 -32.35
N ASP A 13 -7.10 -9.69 -32.83
CA ASP A 13 -5.71 -9.74 -32.37
C ASP A 13 -4.94 -8.47 -32.76
N GLU A 14 -5.24 -7.88 -33.91
CA GLU A 14 -4.61 -6.63 -34.38
C GLU A 14 -5.15 -5.36 -33.70
N THR A 15 -6.35 -5.43 -33.12
CA THR A 15 -7.01 -4.29 -32.47
C THR A 15 -6.82 -4.27 -30.94
N LEU A 16 -6.31 -5.34 -30.34
CA LEU A 16 -6.00 -5.38 -28.92
C LEU A 16 -4.70 -4.64 -28.61
N PHE A 17 -4.80 -3.64 -27.73
CA PHE A 17 -3.63 -2.95 -27.21
C PHE A 17 -3.01 -3.74 -26.05
N THR A 18 -1.70 -3.82 -26.04
CA THR A 18 -0.92 -4.43 -24.94
C THR A 18 -0.15 -3.34 -24.18
N TYR A 19 -0.03 -3.49 -22.88
CA TYR A 19 0.56 -2.47 -21.98
C TYR A 19 1.64 -3.08 -21.10
N GLU A 20 2.56 -3.84 -21.67
CA GLU A 20 3.60 -4.53 -20.89
C GLU A 20 4.46 -3.55 -20.12
N GLU A 21 4.88 -2.44 -20.72
CA GLU A 21 5.68 -1.40 -20.02
C GLU A 21 4.93 -0.78 -18.82
N LEU A 22 3.64 -0.45 -19.01
CA LEU A 22 2.79 0.09 -17.93
C LEU A 22 2.59 -0.93 -16.81
N LYS A 23 2.33 -2.18 -17.18
CA LYS A 23 2.19 -3.29 -16.25
C LYS A 23 3.47 -3.51 -15.45
N GLU A 24 4.63 -3.56 -16.11
CA GLU A 24 5.92 -3.71 -15.47
C GLU A 24 6.21 -2.57 -14.50
N GLU A 25 5.90 -1.33 -14.88
CA GLU A 25 6.09 -0.17 -14.02
C GLU A 25 5.18 -0.21 -12.78
N ILE A 26 3.91 -0.59 -12.93
CA ILE A 26 3.00 -0.77 -11.78
C ILE A 26 3.49 -1.90 -10.88
N VAL A 27 3.85 -3.06 -11.43
CA VAL A 27 4.32 -4.22 -10.65
C VAL A 27 5.64 -3.90 -9.93
N ARG A 28 6.50 -3.09 -10.53
CA ARG A 28 7.75 -2.65 -9.92
C ARG A 28 7.53 -1.76 -8.70
N GLN A 29 6.54 -0.87 -8.77
CA GLN A 29 6.31 0.17 -7.74
C GLN A 29 5.28 -0.21 -6.68
N ILE A 30 4.33 -1.09 -7.02
CA ILE A 30 3.20 -1.42 -6.14
C ILE A 30 3.32 -2.84 -5.61
N ARG A 31 3.17 -2.99 -4.28
CA ARG A 31 2.98 -4.27 -3.60
C ARG A 31 1.53 -4.38 -3.10
N PRO A 32 1.04 -5.57 -2.72
CA PRO A 32 -0.37 -5.75 -2.34
C PRO A 32 -0.89 -4.78 -1.29
N GLU A 33 -0.05 -4.32 -0.37
CA GLU A 33 -0.47 -3.49 0.77
C GLU A 33 0.17 -2.10 0.80
N GLN A 34 1.19 -1.85 -0.05
CA GLN A 34 1.94 -0.59 0.01
C GLN A 34 2.72 -0.30 -1.29
N VAL A 35 3.18 0.93 -1.43
CA VAL A 35 4.18 1.31 -2.43
C VAL A 35 5.54 0.74 -2.01
N ASP A 36 6.23 0.08 -2.93
CA ASP A 36 7.57 -0.49 -2.69
C ASP A 36 8.56 0.61 -2.30
N SER A 37 9.44 0.32 -1.34
CA SER A 37 10.46 1.28 -0.92
C SER A 37 11.41 1.68 -2.04
N HIS A 38 11.64 0.79 -3.00
CA HIS A 38 12.49 1.07 -4.17
C HIS A 38 11.71 1.68 -5.36
N ALA A 39 10.43 2.06 -5.17
CA ALA A 39 9.66 2.75 -6.19
C ALA A 39 10.32 4.09 -6.57
N SER A 40 10.90 4.79 -5.58
CA SER A 40 11.77 5.94 -5.82
C SER A 40 12.95 5.94 -4.83
N LYS A 41 14.02 6.64 -5.21
CA LYS A 41 15.17 6.85 -4.32
C LYS A 41 14.77 7.66 -3.09
N ASP A 42 13.94 8.67 -3.28
CA ASP A 42 13.49 9.56 -2.20
C ASP A 42 12.68 8.79 -1.16
N LEU A 43 11.75 7.92 -1.59
CA LEU A 43 10.98 7.06 -0.68
C LEU A 43 11.89 6.11 0.11
N PHE A 44 12.87 5.51 -0.55
CA PHE A 44 13.84 4.64 0.12
C PHE A 44 14.62 5.40 1.19
N ASP A 45 15.17 6.57 0.84
CA ASP A 45 15.98 7.40 1.75
C ASP A 45 15.14 7.91 2.94
N ILE A 46 13.87 8.27 2.72
CA ILE A 46 12.95 8.69 3.79
C ILE A 46 12.68 7.52 4.74
N ARG A 47 12.33 6.34 4.24
CA ARG A 47 12.05 5.16 5.07
C ARG A 47 13.26 4.70 5.87
N MET A 48 14.46 4.74 5.28
CA MET A 48 15.70 4.47 6.01
C MET A 48 15.93 5.47 7.17
N LYS A 49 15.64 6.75 6.96
CA LYS A 49 15.73 7.77 8.03
C LYS A 49 14.68 7.55 9.11
N ILE A 50 13.46 7.13 8.76
CA ILE A 50 12.40 6.78 9.71
C ILE A 50 12.88 5.63 10.61
N GLU A 51 13.37 4.54 10.03
CA GLU A 51 13.87 3.38 10.76
C GLU A 51 15.04 3.76 11.70
N GLN A 52 15.98 4.58 11.22
CA GLN A 52 17.09 5.07 12.04
C GLN A 52 16.60 5.90 13.24
N LEU A 53 15.64 6.80 13.03
CA LEU A 53 15.07 7.60 14.11
C LEU A 53 14.28 6.76 15.12
N GLU A 54 13.50 5.79 14.67
CA GLU A 54 12.77 4.88 15.56
C GLU A 54 13.74 4.08 16.44
N ASN A 55 14.84 3.59 15.88
CA ASN A 55 15.89 2.91 16.62
C ASN A 55 16.62 3.86 17.62
N GLU A 56 16.90 5.10 17.20
CA GLU A 56 17.52 6.12 18.08
C GLU A 56 16.61 6.47 19.25
N MET A 57 15.30 6.58 19.04
CA MET A 57 14.31 6.83 20.09
C MET A 57 14.29 5.71 21.14
N ILE A 58 14.34 4.45 20.70
CA ILE A 58 14.41 3.30 21.61
C ILE A 58 15.70 3.33 22.42
N GLN A 59 16.85 3.50 21.78
CA GLN A 59 18.15 3.59 22.47
C GLN A 59 18.20 4.73 23.46
N LYS A 60 17.58 5.87 23.13
CA LYS A 60 17.49 7.03 24.00
C LYS A 60 16.65 6.74 25.24
N ALA A 61 15.49 6.10 25.07
CA ALA A 61 14.64 5.69 26.19
C ALA A 61 15.35 4.68 27.11
N GLU A 62 16.01 3.68 26.56
CA GLU A 62 16.80 2.70 27.31
C GLU A 62 17.98 3.35 28.05
N SER A 63 18.64 4.33 27.45
CA SER A 63 19.69 5.09 28.07
C SER A 63 19.17 5.86 29.30
N VAL A 64 17.98 6.47 29.20
CA VAL A 64 17.33 7.16 30.33
C VAL A 64 17.02 6.18 31.46
N ILE A 65 16.52 4.99 31.15
CA ILE A 65 16.24 3.93 32.12
C ILE A 65 17.55 3.53 32.86
N ARG A 66 18.61 3.24 32.10
CA ARG A 66 19.91 2.83 32.69
C ARG A 66 20.50 3.89 33.60
N THR A 67 20.43 5.16 33.16
CA THR A 67 21.02 6.27 33.93
C THR A 67 20.23 6.61 35.23
N ASN A 68 18.92 6.32 35.21
CA ASN A 68 18.01 6.70 36.30
C ASN A 68 17.33 5.48 36.93
N GLY A 69 17.99 4.33 37.00
CA GLY A 69 17.41 3.05 37.42
C GLY A 69 16.67 3.12 38.75
N ASP A 70 17.21 3.84 39.77
CA ASP A 70 16.58 4.00 41.09
C ASP A 70 15.21 4.70 41.04
N TYR A 71 15.00 5.53 40.04
CA TYR A 71 13.75 6.29 39.85
C TYR A 71 12.71 5.54 39.00
N MET A 72 13.12 4.45 38.36
CA MET A 72 12.27 3.67 37.46
C MET A 72 11.43 2.65 38.25
N ALA A 73 10.19 2.48 37.83
CA ALA A 73 9.31 1.43 38.34
C ALA A 73 9.60 0.08 37.69
N ASP A 74 10.14 0.10 36.45
CA ASP A 74 10.53 -1.05 35.62
C ASP A 74 11.79 -0.73 34.81
N ASN A 75 12.45 -1.75 34.26
CA ASN A 75 13.71 -1.63 33.52
C ASN A 75 13.54 -1.69 32.00
N PHE A 76 12.32 -1.52 31.50
CA PHE A 76 12.00 -1.52 30.07
C PHE A 76 11.13 -0.30 29.70
N HIS A 77 11.27 0.17 28.48
CA HIS A 77 10.40 1.19 27.92
C HIS A 77 9.04 0.59 27.50
N THR A 78 8.04 1.43 27.33
CA THR A 78 6.70 1.02 26.85
C THR A 78 6.14 2.07 25.91
N THR A 79 5.23 1.68 25.04
CA THR A 79 4.48 2.61 24.21
C THR A 79 3.15 2.95 24.85
N ARG A 80 2.88 4.26 25.02
CA ARG A 80 1.61 4.80 25.51
C ARG A 80 1.12 5.89 24.58
N ASN A 81 -0.11 5.76 24.11
CA ASN A 81 -0.71 6.71 23.15
C ASN A 81 0.19 6.98 21.94
N GLY A 82 0.85 5.94 21.41
CA GLY A 82 1.77 6.04 20.27
C GLY A 82 3.13 6.68 20.59
N ARG A 83 3.46 6.94 21.86
CA ARG A 83 4.73 7.54 22.31
C ARG A 83 5.56 6.56 23.11
N ILE A 84 6.88 6.60 22.93
CA ILE A 84 7.84 5.80 23.69
C ILE A 84 8.04 6.46 25.06
N CYS A 85 7.67 5.74 26.12
CA CYS A 85 7.68 6.22 27.49
C CYS A 85 8.56 5.35 28.39
N VAL A 86 9.10 5.95 29.42
CA VAL A 86 9.80 5.27 30.53
C VAL A 86 8.92 5.25 31.77
N PRO A 87 8.86 4.12 32.51
CA PRO A 87 8.04 4.00 33.71
C PRO A 87 8.74 4.62 34.94
N VAL A 88 8.32 5.79 35.37
CA VAL A 88 8.89 6.52 36.48
C VAL A 88 8.04 6.36 37.76
N LYS A 89 8.63 6.04 38.91
CA LYS A 89 7.92 6.06 40.17
C LYS A 89 7.43 7.48 40.47
N LYS A 90 6.18 7.61 40.92
CA LYS A 90 5.50 8.90 41.10
C LYS A 90 6.31 9.90 41.94
N GLU A 91 6.97 9.45 42.99
CA GLU A 91 7.78 10.26 43.88
C GLU A 91 9.03 10.88 43.24
N TYR A 92 9.52 10.24 42.14
CA TYR A 92 10.71 10.72 41.40
C TYR A 92 10.35 11.43 40.10
N ARG A 93 9.08 11.82 39.88
CA ARG A 93 8.63 12.48 38.65
C ARG A 93 9.53 13.67 38.25
N ASN A 94 9.95 14.47 39.21
CA ASN A 94 10.74 15.67 38.95
C ASN A 94 12.23 15.39 38.70
N LYS A 95 12.68 14.13 38.82
CA LYS A 95 14.07 13.73 38.56
C LYS A 95 14.28 13.30 37.10
N VAL A 96 13.21 13.01 36.37
CA VAL A 96 13.27 12.61 34.96
C VAL A 96 12.64 13.71 34.12
N GLN A 97 13.44 14.32 33.24
CA GLN A 97 12.98 15.37 32.33
C GLN A 97 12.14 14.77 31.18
N GLY A 98 10.96 15.31 30.97
CA GLY A 98 10.05 14.86 29.95
C GLY A 98 8.59 15.14 30.27
N SER A 99 7.67 14.68 29.45
CA SER A 99 6.22 14.88 29.59
C SER A 99 5.54 13.60 30.09
N VAL A 100 4.62 13.74 31.05
CA VAL A 100 3.79 12.63 31.50
C VAL A 100 2.73 12.37 30.41
N ILE A 101 2.74 11.17 29.86
CA ILE A 101 1.80 10.75 28.81
C ILE A 101 0.65 9.96 29.41
N ASP A 102 0.94 9.14 30.43
CA ASP A 102 -0.05 8.26 31.06
C ASP A 102 0.35 7.93 32.51
N LYS A 103 -0.55 7.28 33.22
CA LYS A 103 -0.32 6.77 34.58
C LYS A 103 -0.85 5.34 34.73
N SER A 104 -0.24 4.54 35.60
CA SER A 104 -0.73 3.22 35.94
C SER A 104 -2.12 3.29 36.64
N SER A 105 -2.86 2.21 36.62
CA SER A 105 -4.19 2.11 37.27
C SER A 105 -4.15 2.45 38.75
N THR A 106 -3.07 2.12 39.46
CA THR A 106 -2.85 2.46 40.87
C THR A 106 -2.34 3.91 41.05
N GLY A 107 -1.91 4.57 39.99
CA GLY A 107 -1.34 5.91 40.02
C GLY A 107 0.09 6.01 40.60
N ASN A 108 0.73 4.88 40.92
CA ASN A 108 2.07 4.86 41.52
C ASN A 108 3.20 4.93 40.48
N THR A 109 2.91 4.64 39.22
CA THR A 109 3.85 4.74 38.09
C THR A 109 3.34 5.77 37.10
N LEU A 110 4.21 6.65 36.65
CA LEU A 110 3.97 7.63 35.62
C LEU A 110 4.74 7.20 34.35
N PHE A 111 4.07 7.16 33.22
CA PHE A 111 4.69 6.92 31.93
C PHE A 111 5.13 8.26 31.35
N VAL A 112 6.44 8.49 31.37
CA VAL A 112 7.04 9.74 30.94
C VAL A 112 7.72 9.57 29.61
N GLU A 113 7.37 10.40 28.62
CA GLU A 113 8.15 10.55 27.39
C GLU A 113 9.36 11.44 27.71
N PRO A 114 10.61 10.93 27.64
CA PRO A 114 11.78 11.74 27.88
C PRO A 114 11.92 12.87 26.88
N GLU A 115 12.43 14.03 27.29
CA GLU A 115 12.59 15.19 26.41
C GLU A 115 13.41 14.87 25.15
N GLY A 116 14.48 14.09 25.30
CA GLY A 116 15.29 13.66 24.17
C GLY A 116 14.56 12.75 23.17
N VAL A 117 13.58 11.95 23.64
CA VAL A 117 12.71 11.13 22.81
C VAL A 117 11.65 11.99 22.12
N SER A 118 11.05 12.94 22.84
CA SER A 118 10.06 13.87 22.29
C SER A 118 10.61 14.67 21.09
N ARG A 119 11.85 15.16 21.20
CA ARG A 119 12.51 15.87 20.08
C ARG A 119 12.72 14.99 18.84
N LEU A 120 13.00 13.71 19.01
CA LEU A 120 13.12 12.75 17.91
C LEU A 120 11.73 12.41 17.34
N SER A 121 10.71 12.31 18.21
CA SER A 121 9.32 12.08 17.81
C SER A 121 8.79 13.18 16.88
N GLU A 122 9.13 14.45 17.15
CA GLU A 122 8.79 15.57 16.26
C GLU A 122 9.43 15.44 14.88
N LYS A 123 10.71 15.06 14.83
CA LYS A 123 11.40 14.81 13.55
C LYS A 123 10.80 13.62 12.79
N LEU A 124 10.46 12.55 13.53
CA LEU A 124 9.82 11.37 12.94
C LEU A 124 8.48 11.74 12.30
N GLN A 125 7.69 12.60 12.97
CA GLN A 125 6.42 13.05 12.42
C GLN A 125 6.59 13.80 11.09
N LEU A 126 7.60 14.65 10.96
CA LEU A 126 7.89 15.35 9.70
C LEU A 126 8.29 14.37 8.59
N LEU A 127 9.14 13.38 8.91
CA LEU A 127 9.52 12.36 7.91
C LEU A 127 8.33 11.48 7.48
N LYS A 128 7.38 11.20 8.38
CA LYS A 128 6.14 10.48 8.00
C LYS A 128 5.27 11.29 7.06
N ILE A 129 5.21 12.61 7.25
CA ILE A 129 4.52 13.50 6.29
C ILE A 129 5.26 13.50 4.94
N ASP A 130 6.59 13.53 4.93
CA ASP A 130 7.38 13.47 3.70
C ASP A 130 7.18 12.12 2.99
N GLU A 131 7.10 11.01 3.73
CA GLU A 131 6.77 9.69 3.20
C GLU A 131 5.40 9.66 2.51
N GLU A 132 4.36 10.17 3.18
CA GLU A 132 3.01 10.24 2.65
C GLU A 132 2.96 11.07 1.36
N ASN A 133 3.63 12.21 1.32
CA ASN A 133 3.72 13.06 0.15
C ASN A 133 4.43 12.37 -1.03
N GLU A 134 5.51 11.65 -0.76
CA GLU A 134 6.24 10.93 -1.81
C GLU A 134 5.44 9.74 -2.33
N VAL A 135 4.77 8.98 -1.45
CA VAL A 135 3.84 7.91 -1.83
C VAL A 135 2.72 8.48 -2.71
N TYR A 136 2.13 9.61 -2.33
CA TYR A 136 1.11 10.27 -3.13
C TYR A 136 1.63 10.67 -4.51
N ARG A 137 2.84 11.22 -4.60
CA ARG A 137 3.49 11.60 -5.87
C ARG A 137 3.64 10.39 -6.80
N ILE A 138 4.10 9.26 -6.26
CA ILE A 138 4.27 8.02 -7.02
C ILE A 138 2.92 7.52 -7.54
N LEU A 139 1.91 7.43 -6.67
CA LEU A 139 0.57 6.98 -7.05
C LEU A 139 -0.07 7.91 -8.09
N TYR A 140 0.10 9.22 -7.94
CA TYR A 140 -0.39 10.20 -8.91
C TYR A 140 0.25 9.99 -10.29
N THR A 141 1.55 9.76 -10.33
CA THR A 141 2.28 9.51 -11.57
C THR A 141 1.77 8.26 -12.27
N LEU A 142 1.62 7.15 -11.53
CA LEU A 142 1.08 5.90 -12.08
C LEU A 142 -0.37 6.07 -12.56
N THR A 143 -1.18 6.80 -11.82
CA THR A 143 -2.56 7.09 -12.20
C THR A 143 -2.62 7.90 -13.49
N ALA A 144 -1.75 8.89 -13.67
CA ALA A 144 -1.65 9.65 -14.90
C ALA A 144 -1.29 8.75 -16.10
N MET A 145 -0.32 7.86 -15.94
CA MET A 145 0.08 6.89 -16.99
C MET A 145 -1.10 5.98 -17.42
N VAL A 146 -1.92 5.54 -16.47
CA VAL A 146 -3.14 4.75 -16.76
C VAL A 146 -4.20 5.63 -17.43
N SER A 147 -4.39 6.84 -16.94
CA SER A 147 -5.38 7.80 -17.47
C SER A 147 -5.10 8.16 -18.93
N ASP A 148 -3.85 8.32 -19.31
CA ASP A 148 -3.43 8.60 -20.70
C ASP A 148 -3.82 7.47 -21.66
N ARG A 149 -4.06 6.27 -21.15
CA ARG A 149 -4.46 5.06 -21.92
C ARG A 149 -5.92 4.67 -21.69
N ALA A 150 -6.72 5.51 -21.02
CA ALA A 150 -8.09 5.18 -20.59
C ALA A 150 -9.00 4.80 -21.77
N ASN A 151 -8.91 5.50 -22.89
CA ASN A 151 -9.72 5.20 -24.08
C ASN A 151 -9.37 3.82 -24.67
N GLU A 152 -8.08 3.56 -24.86
CA GLU A 152 -7.58 2.28 -25.38
C GLU A 152 -7.94 1.11 -24.45
N LEU A 153 -7.88 1.32 -23.12
CA LEU A 153 -8.30 0.33 -22.13
C LEU A 153 -9.80 0.07 -22.21
N THR A 154 -10.61 1.10 -22.42
CA THR A 154 -12.06 0.98 -22.61
C THR A 154 -12.38 0.20 -23.89
N ASP A 155 -11.68 0.50 -24.99
CA ASP A 155 -11.84 -0.24 -26.26
C ASP A 155 -11.47 -1.72 -26.09
N ASN A 156 -10.38 -2.01 -25.38
CA ASN A 156 -10.01 -3.40 -25.06
C ASN A 156 -11.10 -4.10 -24.23
N MET A 157 -11.71 -3.43 -23.24
CA MET A 157 -12.79 -4.00 -22.45
C MET A 157 -14.00 -4.37 -23.32
N HIS A 158 -14.43 -3.49 -24.22
CA HIS A 158 -15.51 -3.77 -25.15
C HIS A 158 -15.19 -4.92 -26.11
N LEU A 159 -13.94 -5.02 -26.52
CA LEU A 159 -13.48 -6.08 -27.38
C LEU A 159 -13.47 -7.45 -26.66
N ILE A 160 -12.97 -7.47 -25.43
CA ILE A 160 -12.97 -8.68 -24.58
C ILE A 160 -14.40 -9.14 -24.31
N GLU A 161 -15.32 -8.23 -23.99
CA GLU A 161 -16.74 -8.52 -23.79
C GLU A 161 -17.34 -9.25 -25.03
N LYS A 162 -17.08 -8.73 -26.24
CA LYS A 162 -17.54 -9.36 -27.49
C LYS A 162 -16.93 -10.74 -27.66
N LEU A 163 -15.63 -10.89 -27.43
CA LEU A 163 -14.95 -12.18 -27.55
C LEU A 163 -15.51 -13.20 -26.57
N ASP A 164 -15.70 -12.80 -25.30
CA ASP A 164 -16.29 -13.67 -24.26
C ASP A 164 -17.70 -14.12 -24.65
N TYR A 165 -18.53 -13.21 -25.16
CA TYR A 165 -19.86 -13.55 -25.68
C TYR A 165 -19.80 -14.57 -26.82
N PHE A 166 -18.92 -14.40 -27.81
CA PHE A 166 -18.80 -15.34 -28.91
C PHE A 166 -18.29 -16.71 -28.46
N PHE A 167 -17.31 -16.76 -27.60
CA PHE A 167 -16.80 -18.01 -27.04
C PHE A 167 -17.82 -18.71 -26.18
N SER A 168 -18.58 -17.99 -25.36
CA SER A 168 -19.66 -18.54 -24.54
C SER A 168 -20.77 -19.14 -25.40
N LYS A 169 -21.19 -18.45 -26.47
CA LYS A 169 -22.15 -18.99 -27.45
C LYS A 169 -21.61 -20.24 -28.14
N GLY A 170 -20.37 -20.22 -28.61
CA GLY A 170 -19.74 -21.37 -29.23
C GLY A 170 -19.66 -22.58 -28.32
N ARG A 171 -19.32 -22.36 -27.04
CA ARG A 171 -19.30 -23.42 -26.03
C ARG A 171 -20.68 -24.01 -25.78
N LEU A 172 -21.70 -23.17 -25.63
CA LEU A 172 -23.08 -23.59 -25.43
C LEU A 172 -23.59 -24.38 -26.65
N SER A 173 -23.27 -23.93 -27.90
CA SER A 173 -23.62 -24.63 -29.10
C SER A 173 -23.04 -26.06 -29.16
N ILE A 174 -21.80 -26.23 -28.71
CA ILE A 174 -21.15 -27.54 -28.63
C ILE A 174 -21.83 -28.42 -27.56
N GLU A 175 -22.11 -27.87 -26.39
CA GLU A 175 -22.76 -28.59 -25.29
C GLU A 175 -24.16 -29.07 -25.61
N LEU A 176 -24.91 -28.31 -26.44
CA LEU A 176 -26.27 -28.60 -26.84
C LEU A 176 -26.36 -29.34 -28.21
N ASP A 177 -25.23 -29.65 -28.83
CA ASP A 177 -25.19 -30.16 -30.23
C ASP A 177 -26.07 -29.31 -31.15
N ALA A 178 -26.04 -27.99 -30.99
CA ALA A 178 -26.91 -27.06 -31.68
C ALA A 178 -26.41 -26.74 -33.07
N VAL A 179 -27.35 -26.55 -33.98
CA VAL A 179 -27.09 -26.14 -35.37
C VAL A 179 -27.53 -24.69 -35.60
N GLU A 180 -26.96 -24.03 -36.60
CA GLU A 180 -27.32 -22.67 -36.99
C GLU A 180 -28.80 -22.59 -37.39
N PRO A 181 -29.61 -21.70 -36.74
CA PRO A 181 -31.03 -21.56 -37.07
C PRO A 181 -31.19 -20.89 -38.46
N LYS A 182 -32.02 -21.44 -39.30
CA LYS A 182 -32.44 -20.80 -40.54
C LYS A 182 -33.59 -19.86 -40.26
N ILE A 183 -33.32 -18.56 -40.36
CA ILE A 183 -34.34 -17.52 -40.19
C ILE A 183 -35.08 -17.34 -41.51
N ASN A 184 -36.41 -17.52 -41.53
CA ASN A 184 -37.25 -17.20 -42.65
C ASN A 184 -38.21 -16.06 -42.31
N LEU A 185 -38.75 -15.37 -43.33
CA LEU A 185 -39.69 -14.28 -43.17
C LEU A 185 -41.15 -14.77 -43.21
N ASP A 186 -41.38 -16.05 -43.40
CA ASP A 186 -42.70 -16.66 -43.62
C ASP A 186 -43.46 -16.98 -42.34
N ARG A 187 -42.89 -16.61 -41.19
CA ARG A 187 -43.42 -16.85 -39.82
C ARG A 187 -43.71 -18.35 -39.51
N GLN A 188 -43.02 -19.24 -40.18
CA GLN A 188 -43.12 -20.70 -39.96
C GLN A 188 -41.84 -21.16 -39.23
N ILE A 189 -42.02 -21.98 -38.19
CA ILE A 189 -40.93 -22.68 -37.52
C ILE A 189 -40.82 -24.04 -38.18
N ASN A 190 -39.72 -24.32 -38.87
CA ASN A 190 -39.42 -25.62 -39.48
C ASN A 190 -38.41 -26.37 -38.61
#